data_6c7bd346b4cfa0276b302e5abea6bfee
#
_entry.id   6c7bd346b4cfa0276b302e5abea6bfee
#
_cell.length_a   1.000
_cell.length_b   1.000
_cell.length_c   1.000
_cell.angle_alpha   90.00
_cell.angle_beta   90.00
_cell.angle_gamma   90.00
#
_symmetry.space_group_name_H-M   'P 1'
#
loop_
_entity.id
_entity.type
_entity.pdbx_description
1 polymer ?
#
loop_
_entity_poly.entity_id
_entity_poly.type
_entity_poly.pdbx_seq_one_letter_code
_entity_poly.pdbx_strand_id
1 'polypeptide(L)'
;MKKILFLSVLAAVLLCACKKPEQLYDEQKSGVVMVINKYYYEMKLPSGYTLYFTGLDEDGNIQNFTEDVKEVKKNPAVSYGTAFFIDEKGGLLTNRHVASPPIDRDLVKKNFTAIMSALQQRAGAYMEELRNAYAQAEAEANSIV
;
A
#
# COMPACT_ATOMS: atom_id res chain seq x y z
N MET A 1 -64.94 -2.96 14.10
CA MET A 1 -64.15 -2.54 15.31
C MET A 1 -62.97 -3.45 15.57
N LYS A 2 -63.08 -4.79 15.59
CA LYS A 2 -61.98 -5.73 15.87
C LYS A 2 -60.76 -5.60 14.92
N LYS A 3 -60.99 -5.33 13.62
CA LYS A 3 -59.89 -5.17 12.62
C LYS A 3 -59.08 -3.89 12.83
N ILE A 4 -59.70 -2.80 13.25
CA ILE A 4 -59.03 -1.53 13.51
C ILE A 4 -58.17 -1.65 14.79
N LEU A 5 -58.67 -2.33 15.80
CA LEU A 5 -57.95 -2.59 17.04
C LEU A 5 -56.68 -3.44 16.76
N PHE A 6 -56.81 -4.46 15.91
CA PHE A 6 -55.70 -5.31 15.53
C PHE A 6 -54.60 -4.53 14.76
N LEU A 7 -55.03 -3.65 13.84
CA LEU A 7 -54.14 -2.82 13.06
C LEU A 7 -53.38 -1.80 13.92
N SER A 8 -54.05 -1.21 14.93
CA SER A 8 -53.46 -0.25 15.85
C SER A 8 -52.45 -0.92 16.80
N VAL A 9 -52.73 -2.14 17.27
CA VAL A 9 -51.80 -2.92 18.11
C VAL A 9 -50.59 -3.34 17.28
N LEU A 10 -50.77 -3.78 16.02
CA LEU A 10 -49.65 -4.13 15.13
C LEU A 10 -48.76 -2.92 14.84
N ALA A 11 -49.36 -1.74 14.58
CA ALA A 11 -48.62 -0.50 14.39
C ALA A 11 -47.84 -0.07 15.63
N ALA A 12 -48.42 -0.22 16.83
CA ALA A 12 -47.75 0.08 18.10
C ALA A 12 -46.55 -0.84 18.34
N VAL A 13 -46.68 -2.14 18.03
CA VAL A 13 -45.57 -3.11 18.17
C VAL A 13 -44.44 -2.78 17.20
N LEU A 14 -44.75 -2.37 15.97
CA LEU A 14 -43.73 -1.98 14.98
C LEU A 14 -42.99 -0.70 15.36
N LEU A 15 -43.66 0.25 16.00
CA LEU A 15 -43.07 1.50 16.51
C LEU A 15 -42.20 1.29 17.75
N CYS A 16 -42.48 0.28 18.56
CA CYS A 16 -41.67 -0.05 19.75
C CYS A 16 -40.41 -0.88 19.42
N ALA A 17 -40.28 -1.40 18.19
CA ALA A 17 -39.16 -2.24 17.79
C ALA A 17 -37.89 -1.44 17.43
N CYS A 18 -37.98 -0.11 17.29
CA CYS A 18 -36.81 0.73 17.00
C CYS A 18 -36.04 0.98 18.32
N LYS A 19 -34.86 0.37 18.44
CA LYS A 19 -33.90 0.71 19.50
C LYS A 19 -33.45 2.17 19.35
N LYS A 20 -33.30 2.86 20.49
CA LYS A 20 -32.75 4.23 20.46
C LYS A 20 -31.29 4.20 20.00
N PRO A 21 -30.80 5.24 19.31
CA PRO A 21 -29.41 5.30 18.84
C PRO A 21 -28.38 5.06 19.94
N GLU A 22 -28.62 5.56 21.15
CA GLU A 22 -27.72 5.36 22.29
C GLU A 22 -27.64 3.88 22.73
N GLN A 23 -28.74 3.15 22.67
CA GLN A 23 -28.78 1.71 23.02
C GLN A 23 -28.03 0.90 21.94
N LEU A 24 -28.21 1.24 20.68
CA LEU A 24 -27.45 0.62 19.58
C LEU A 24 -25.95 0.88 19.73
N TYR A 25 -25.57 2.11 20.08
CA TYR A 25 -24.16 2.45 20.30
C TYR A 25 -23.57 1.64 21.47
N ASP A 26 -24.26 1.56 22.60
CA ASP A 26 -23.77 0.82 23.77
C ASP A 26 -23.62 -0.68 23.50
N GLU A 27 -24.51 -1.26 22.72
CA GLU A 27 -24.45 -2.68 22.32
C GLU A 27 -23.33 -2.94 21.31
N GLN A 28 -23.02 -1.98 20.44
CA GLN A 28 -22.09 -2.17 19.29
C GLN A 28 -20.66 -1.66 19.56
N LYS A 29 -20.46 -0.79 20.56
CA LYS A 29 -19.15 -0.16 20.83
C LYS A 29 -18.03 -1.17 21.11
N SER A 30 -18.35 -2.34 21.69
CA SER A 30 -17.40 -3.42 21.94
C SER A 30 -16.95 -4.15 20.65
N GLY A 31 -17.72 -4.00 19.58
CA GLY A 31 -17.39 -4.58 18.27
C GLY A 31 -16.48 -3.70 17.42
N VAL A 32 -16.13 -2.49 17.89
CA VAL A 32 -15.26 -1.55 17.19
C VAL A 32 -13.82 -1.76 17.61
N VAL A 33 -12.94 -1.97 16.66
CA VAL A 33 -11.50 -2.22 16.92
C VAL A 33 -10.62 -1.34 16.03
N MET A 34 -9.44 -1.02 16.54
CA MET A 34 -8.40 -0.39 15.73
C MET A 34 -7.68 -1.45 14.91
N VAL A 35 -7.51 -1.18 13.63
CA VAL A 35 -6.72 -2.00 12.71
C VAL A 35 -5.40 -1.30 12.42
N ILE A 36 -4.30 -2.03 12.58
CA ILE A 36 -2.97 -1.62 12.15
C ILE A 36 -2.57 -2.55 11.02
N ASN A 37 -2.52 -2.02 9.80
CA ASN A 37 -2.10 -2.78 8.62
C ASN A 37 -0.66 -2.43 8.28
N LYS A 38 0.22 -3.44 8.22
CA LYS A 38 1.61 -3.33 7.77
C LYS A 38 1.69 -3.90 6.36
N TYR A 39 2.18 -3.12 5.41
CA TYR A 39 2.16 -3.48 4.01
C TYR A 39 3.39 -2.97 3.26
N TYR A 40 3.60 -3.49 2.08
CA TYR A 40 4.54 -3.02 1.06
C TYR A 40 3.94 -3.30 -0.32
N TYR A 41 4.50 -2.69 -1.33
CA TYR A 41 4.11 -2.89 -2.72
C TYR A 41 5.14 -3.75 -3.45
N GLU A 42 4.65 -4.53 -4.41
CA GLU A 42 5.47 -5.34 -5.29
C GLU A 42 5.34 -4.82 -6.74
N MET A 43 6.48 -4.64 -7.39
CA MET A 43 6.57 -4.32 -8.81
C MET A 43 7.26 -5.49 -9.53
N LYS A 44 6.50 -6.22 -10.33
CA LYS A 44 7.02 -7.31 -11.16
C LYS A 44 7.49 -6.76 -12.50
N LEU A 45 8.75 -6.95 -12.81
CA LEU A 45 9.34 -6.54 -14.08
C LEU A 45 9.16 -7.61 -15.15
N PRO A 46 9.13 -7.25 -16.46
CA PRO A 46 9.09 -8.21 -17.56
C PRO A 46 10.24 -9.21 -17.57
N SER A 47 11.39 -8.82 -16.99
CA SER A 47 12.58 -9.66 -16.82
C SER A 47 12.43 -10.78 -15.79
N GLY A 48 11.31 -10.83 -15.05
CA GLY A 48 11.06 -11.77 -13.97
C GLY A 48 11.53 -11.30 -12.59
N TYR A 49 12.28 -10.19 -12.50
CA TYR A 49 12.66 -9.60 -11.21
C TYR A 49 11.46 -8.97 -10.52
N THR A 50 11.46 -9.02 -9.19
CA THR A 50 10.47 -8.34 -8.36
C THR A 50 11.17 -7.31 -7.50
N LEU A 51 10.65 -6.10 -7.50
CA LEU A 51 11.12 -4.99 -6.69
C LEU A 51 10.06 -4.65 -5.64
N TYR A 52 10.50 -4.19 -4.49
CA TYR A 52 9.65 -3.90 -3.34
C TYR A 52 9.84 -2.45 -2.92
N PHE A 53 8.78 -1.83 -2.41
CA PHE A 53 8.80 -0.46 -1.91
C PHE A 53 7.64 -0.19 -0.96
N THR A 54 7.68 0.89 -0.19
CA THR A 54 6.66 1.17 0.83
C THR A 54 5.65 2.24 0.45
N GLY A 55 5.93 3.01 -0.58
CA GLY A 55 5.02 4.07 -1.04
C GLY A 55 5.73 5.12 -1.88
N LEU A 56 5.09 6.26 -1.97
CA LEU A 56 5.63 7.48 -2.57
C LEU A 56 5.71 8.56 -1.49
N ASP A 57 6.73 9.42 -1.54
CA ASP A 57 6.79 10.62 -0.71
C ASP A 57 5.92 11.76 -1.28
N GLU A 58 5.95 12.92 -0.64
CA GLU A 58 5.17 14.09 -1.04
C GLU A 58 5.55 14.61 -2.44
N ASP A 59 6.80 14.39 -2.85
CA ASP A 59 7.32 14.74 -4.17
C ASP A 59 7.06 13.63 -5.22
N GLY A 60 6.49 12.50 -4.79
CA GLY A 60 6.17 11.35 -5.61
C GLY A 60 7.31 10.35 -5.79
N ASN A 61 8.44 10.50 -5.11
CA ASN A 61 9.56 9.56 -5.22
C ASN A 61 9.23 8.23 -4.52
N ILE A 62 9.73 7.13 -5.09
CA ILE A 62 9.54 5.80 -4.53
C ILE A 62 10.36 5.65 -3.26
N GLN A 63 9.70 5.25 -2.17
CA GLN A 63 10.33 5.10 -0.85
C GLN A 63 10.74 3.66 -0.55
N ASN A 64 11.89 3.48 0.13
CA ASN A 64 12.41 2.19 0.58
C ASN A 64 12.49 1.15 -0.54
N PHE A 65 12.99 1.59 -1.70
CA PHE A 65 13.09 0.77 -2.90
C PHE A 65 14.20 -0.27 -2.75
N THR A 66 13.86 -1.55 -2.88
CA THR A 66 14.80 -2.67 -2.71
C THR A 66 14.37 -3.90 -3.51
N GLU A 67 15.32 -4.79 -3.80
CA GLU A 67 15.04 -6.12 -4.35
C GLU A 67 14.93 -7.20 -3.25
N ASP A 68 15.34 -6.87 -2.03
CA ASP A 68 15.28 -7.81 -0.90
C ASP A 68 13.97 -7.65 -0.10
N VAL A 69 13.10 -8.65 -0.23
CA VAL A 69 11.84 -8.72 0.53
C VAL A 69 12.06 -8.70 2.05
N LYS A 70 13.22 -9.14 2.54
CA LYS A 70 13.50 -9.11 3.99
C LYS A 70 13.75 -7.69 4.48
N GLU A 71 14.36 -6.86 3.64
CA GLU A 71 14.60 -5.45 3.94
C GLU A 71 13.28 -4.67 4.05
N VAL A 72 12.42 -4.76 3.05
CA VAL A 72 11.13 -4.04 3.08
C VAL A 72 10.25 -4.51 4.23
N LYS A 73 10.34 -5.78 4.62
CA LYS A 73 9.59 -6.33 5.78
C LYS A 73 10.08 -5.83 7.13
N LYS A 74 11.33 -5.36 7.25
CA LYS A 74 11.83 -4.76 8.49
C LYS A 74 11.21 -3.38 8.74
N ASN A 75 10.98 -2.62 7.66
CA ASN A 75 10.45 -1.26 7.70
C ASN A 75 9.24 -1.12 6.75
N PRO A 76 8.14 -1.85 7.01
CA PRO A 76 6.96 -1.79 6.16
C PRO A 76 6.25 -0.43 6.30
N ALA A 77 5.47 -0.07 5.31
CA ALA A 77 4.49 0.99 5.46
C ALA A 77 3.42 0.58 6.46
N VAL A 78 2.81 1.56 7.13
CA VAL A 78 1.77 1.32 8.13
C VAL A 78 0.56 2.19 7.81
N SER A 79 -0.62 1.59 7.83
CA SER A 79 -1.89 2.32 7.83
C SER A 79 -2.70 1.98 9.07
N TYR A 80 -3.45 2.95 9.53
CA TYR A 80 -4.31 2.85 10.69
C TYR A 80 -5.76 3.05 10.26
N GLY A 81 -6.67 2.37 10.93
CA GLY A 81 -8.09 2.55 10.68
C GLY A 81 -8.94 1.86 11.72
N THR A 82 -10.24 1.95 11.50
CA THR A 82 -11.24 1.32 12.35
C THR A 82 -11.89 0.16 11.59
N ALA A 83 -12.19 -0.92 12.29
CA ALA A 83 -12.99 -2.02 11.80
C ALA A 83 -14.10 -2.39 12.79
N PHE A 84 -15.07 -3.14 12.28
CA PHE A 84 -16.20 -3.66 13.05
C PHE A 84 -16.24 -5.17 12.92
N PHE A 85 -16.43 -5.89 14.01
CA PHE A 85 -16.76 -7.31 13.93
C PHE A 85 -18.15 -7.47 13.32
N ILE A 86 -18.27 -8.36 12.32
CA ILE A 86 -19.51 -8.64 11.62
C ILE A 86 -20.06 -10.04 11.94
N ASP A 87 -19.27 -10.89 12.56
CA ASP A 87 -19.67 -12.21 13.01
C ASP A 87 -18.83 -12.70 14.20
N GLU A 88 -19.30 -13.79 14.82
CA GLU A 88 -18.62 -14.45 15.94
C GLU A 88 -17.35 -15.22 15.54
N LYS A 89 -17.09 -15.40 14.24
CA LYS A 89 -15.91 -16.07 13.70
C LYS A 89 -14.73 -15.14 13.52
N GLY A 90 -14.89 -13.86 13.88
CA GLY A 90 -13.84 -12.85 13.77
C GLY A 90 -13.80 -12.16 12.41
N GLY A 91 -14.87 -12.23 11.62
CA GLY A 91 -15.01 -11.45 10.40
C GLY A 91 -15.00 -9.95 10.73
N LEU A 92 -14.21 -9.17 9.98
CA LEU A 92 -14.06 -7.73 10.16
C LEU A 92 -14.48 -6.97 8.91
N LEU A 93 -15.21 -5.88 9.10
CA LEU A 93 -15.51 -4.90 8.06
C LEU A 93 -14.69 -3.64 8.33
N THR A 94 -13.91 -3.20 7.32
CA THR A 94 -13.13 -1.97 7.39
C THR A 94 -13.14 -1.25 6.04
N ASN A 95 -12.64 -0.02 6.01
CA ASN A 95 -12.50 0.73 4.78
C ASN A 95 -11.43 0.11 3.88
N ARG A 96 -11.67 0.14 2.57
CA ARG A 96 -10.76 -0.42 1.56
C ARG A 96 -9.33 0.14 1.71
N HIS A 97 -9.17 1.44 1.93
CA HIS A 97 -7.85 2.07 2.05
C HIS A 97 -7.06 1.60 3.28
N VAL A 98 -7.74 1.07 4.31
CA VAL A 98 -7.08 0.49 5.49
C VAL A 98 -6.56 -0.91 5.17
N ALA A 99 -7.40 -1.76 4.56
CA ALA A 99 -7.04 -3.15 4.24
C ALA A 99 -6.12 -3.27 3.01
N SER A 100 -6.29 -2.37 2.03
CA SER A 100 -5.53 -2.35 0.77
C SER A 100 -5.29 -0.89 0.37
N PRO A 101 -4.26 -0.24 0.93
CA PRO A 101 -3.93 1.14 0.64
C PRO A 101 -3.71 1.34 -0.87
N PRO A 102 -4.38 2.32 -1.49
CA PRO A 102 -4.21 2.60 -2.91
C PRO A 102 -2.85 3.25 -3.18
N ILE A 103 -2.32 3.03 -4.38
CA ILE A 103 -1.14 3.73 -4.87
C ILE A 103 -1.39 4.20 -6.30
N ASP A 104 -0.86 5.36 -6.64
CA ASP A 104 -0.86 5.86 -8.01
C ASP A 104 0.15 5.08 -8.85
N ARG A 105 -0.37 4.12 -9.63
CA ARG A 105 0.46 3.24 -10.46
C ARG A 105 1.15 3.96 -11.61
N ASP A 106 0.53 5.00 -12.14
CA ASP A 106 1.09 5.76 -13.25
C ASP A 106 2.25 6.62 -12.77
N LEU A 107 2.12 7.23 -11.59
CA LEU A 107 3.20 7.97 -10.94
C LEU A 107 4.38 7.05 -10.58
N VAL A 108 4.11 5.86 -10.01
CA VAL A 108 5.14 4.84 -9.74
C VAL A 108 5.87 4.46 -11.03
N LYS A 109 5.15 4.17 -12.11
CA LYS A 109 5.73 3.80 -13.41
C LYS A 109 6.59 4.92 -13.98
N LYS A 110 6.12 6.17 -13.92
CA LYS A 110 6.86 7.34 -14.39
C LYS A 110 8.18 7.50 -13.64
N ASN A 111 8.14 7.42 -12.31
CA ASN A 111 9.32 7.59 -11.46
C ASN A 111 10.30 6.42 -11.62
N PHE A 112 9.81 5.19 -11.72
CA PHE A 112 10.64 4.05 -12.03
C PHE A 112 11.37 4.22 -13.37
N THR A 113 10.67 4.69 -14.42
CA THR A 113 11.27 4.96 -15.71
C THR A 113 12.36 6.03 -15.63
N ALA A 114 12.15 7.08 -14.86
CA ALA A 114 13.14 8.12 -14.62
C ALA A 114 14.39 7.58 -13.90
N ILE A 115 14.21 6.75 -12.85
CA ILE A 115 15.31 6.08 -12.15
C ILE A 115 16.11 5.19 -13.11
N MET A 116 15.45 4.38 -13.91
CA MET A 116 16.11 3.50 -14.87
C MET A 116 16.90 4.29 -15.94
N SER A 117 16.34 5.39 -16.43
CA SER A 117 17.04 6.27 -17.39
C SER A 117 18.29 6.89 -16.76
N ALA A 118 18.21 7.36 -15.52
CA ALA A 118 19.35 7.93 -14.81
C ALA A 118 20.45 6.87 -14.56
N LEU A 119 20.07 5.64 -14.20
CA LEU A 119 21.01 4.53 -14.03
C LEU A 119 21.71 4.15 -15.36
N GLN A 120 20.98 4.12 -16.47
CA GLN A 120 21.55 3.86 -17.79
C GLN A 120 22.55 4.94 -18.20
N GLN A 121 22.24 6.22 -17.97
CA GLN A 121 23.16 7.32 -18.24
C GLN A 121 24.44 7.21 -17.40
N ARG A 122 24.33 6.92 -16.09
CA ARG A 122 25.47 6.71 -15.20
C ARG A 122 26.34 5.53 -15.65
N ALA A 123 25.71 4.40 -15.99
CA ALA A 123 26.42 3.23 -16.48
C ALA A 123 27.17 3.54 -17.79
N GLY A 124 26.53 4.27 -18.71
CA GLY A 124 27.16 4.71 -19.95
C GLY A 124 28.38 5.59 -19.71
N ALA A 125 28.25 6.60 -18.82
CA ALA A 125 29.38 7.49 -18.48
C ALA A 125 30.54 6.72 -17.83
N TYR A 126 30.24 5.78 -16.91
CA TYR A 126 31.26 4.94 -16.29
C TYR A 126 31.98 4.03 -17.27
N MET A 127 31.26 3.45 -18.24
CA MET A 127 31.86 2.62 -19.28
C MET A 127 32.78 3.44 -20.23
N GLU A 128 32.42 4.69 -20.48
CA GLU A 128 33.27 5.59 -21.30
C GLU A 128 34.55 5.98 -20.54
N GLU A 129 34.44 6.29 -19.24
CA GLU A 129 35.60 6.56 -18.38
C GLU A 129 36.57 5.37 -18.32
N LEU A 130 36.02 4.15 -18.13
CA LEU A 130 36.82 2.92 -18.15
C LEU A 130 37.54 2.71 -19.50
N ARG A 131 36.84 2.97 -20.62
CA ARG A 131 37.44 2.87 -21.97
C ARG A 131 38.58 3.85 -22.16
N ASN A 132 38.40 5.09 -21.70
CA ASN A 132 39.44 6.13 -21.80
C ASN A 132 40.66 5.79 -20.92
N ALA A 133 40.41 5.31 -19.67
CA ALA A 133 41.49 4.87 -18.80
C ALA A 133 42.28 3.69 -19.39
N TYR A 134 41.59 2.73 -20.00
CA TYR A 134 42.21 1.59 -20.67
C TYR A 134 43.08 2.05 -21.87
N ALA A 135 42.56 2.95 -22.71
CA ALA A 135 43.29 3.48 -23.85
C ALA A 135 44.55 4.28 -23.44
N GLN A 136 44.47 5.02 -22.34
CA GLN A 136 45.65 5.71 -21.76
C GLN A 136 46.71 4.72 -21.27
N ALA A 137 46.30 3.70 -20.52
CA ALA A 137 47.22 2.68 -20.02
C ALA A 137 47.91 1.90 -21.19
N GLU A 138 47.16 1.61 -22.24
CA GLU A 138 47.72 0.97 -23.45
C GLU A 138 48.72 1.86 -24.18
N ALA A 139 48.44 3.17 -24.30
CA ALA A 139 49.35 4.13 -24.89
C ALA A 139 50.65 4.28 -24.06
N GLU A 140 50.52 4.33 -22.74
CA GLU A 140 51.69 4.37 -21.84
C GLU A 140 52.54 3.10 -21.97
N ALA A 141 51.92 1.92 -21.98
CA ALA A 141 52.61 0.64 -22.14
C ALA A 141 53.40 0.58 -23.46
N ASN A 142 52.78 1.06 -24.54
CA ASN A 142 53.45 1.10 -25.88
C ASN A 142 54.56 2.15 -25.97
N SER A 143 54.63 3.15 -25.09
CA SER A 143 55.67 4.16 -25.07
C SER A 143 56.95 3.71 -24.35
N ILE A 144 56.92 2.58 -23.65
CA ILE A 144 58.03 2.04 -22.82
C ILE A 144 58.85 1.03 -23.65
N VAL A 145 58.36 0.64 -24.82
CA VAL A 145 59.06 -0.27 -25.75
C VAL A 145 59.84 0.54 -26.81
#